data_47a4af68d6c2078265683f2ed738ee43
#
_entry.id   47a4af68d6c2078265683f2ed738ee43
#
_cell.length_a   1.000
_cell.length_b   1.000
_cell.length_c   1.000
_cell.angle_alpha   90.00
_cell.angle_beta   90.00
_cell.angle_gamma   90.00
#
_symmetry.space_group_name_H-M   'P 1'
#
loop_
_entity.id
_entity.type
_entity.pdbx_description
1 polymer ?
#
loop_
_entity_poly.entity_id
_entity_poly.type
_entity_poly.pdbx_seq_one_letter_code
_entity_poly.pdbx_strand_id
1 'polypeptide(L)'
;MCYVYILECADKTLYTGWTVNLDNRIKVHNNGKASKYTRARLPVKLVYSEVYEEKVSAQRREWQIKQMSRQEKLKLIESQKKLDQITKIRYSLGR
;
A
#
# COMPACT_ATOMS: atom_id res chain seq x y z
N MET A 1 -14.00 -0.80 7.55
CA MET A 1 -13.00 -1.65 6.87
C MET A 1 -11.59 -1.24 7.25
N CYS A 2 -10.65 -2.17 7.11
CA CYS A 2 -9.24 -1.91 7.40
C CYS A 2 -8.42 -2.15 6.14
N TYR A 3 -7.33 -1.42 6.00
CA TYR A 3 -6.47 -1.47 4.83
C TYR A 3 -5.04 -1.77 5.26
N VAL A 4 -4.39 -2.68 4.51
CA VAL A 4 -2.94 -2.84 4.56
C VAL A 4 -2.41 -2.16 3.32
N TYR A 5 -1.33 -1.39 3.45
CA TYR A 5 -0.84 -0.59 2.33
C TYR A 5 0.68 -0.61 2.27
N ILE A 6 1.20 -0.40 1.07
CA ILE A 6 2.63 -0.17 0.85
C ILE A 6 2.78 1.20 0.20
N LEU A 7 3.66 2.01 0.76
CA LEU A 7 4.02 3.32 0.21
C LEU A 7 5.42 3.23 -0.39
N GLU A 8 5.61 3.86 -1.53
CA GLU A 8 6.95 4.11 -2.07
C GLU A 8 7.40 5.50 -1.65
N CYS A 9 8.54 5.56 -1.00
CA CYS A 9 9.13 6.82 -0.53
C CYS A 9 9.94 7.49 -1.64
N ALA A 10 10.33 8.76 -1.42
CA ALA A 10 11.11 9.51 -2.40
C ALA A 10 12.42 8.84 -2.77
N ASP A 11 13.04 8.12 -1.84
CA ASP A 11 14.28 7.38 -2.03
C ASP A 11 14.07 5.96 -2.59
N LYS A 12 12.84 5.65 -3.05
CA LYS A 12 12.44 4.36 -3.60
C LYS A 12 12.35 3.21 -2.60
N THR A 13 12.52 3.47 -1.31
CA THR A 13 12.27 2.46 -0.29
C THR A 13 10.77 2.26 -0.09
N LEU A 14 10.39 1.12 0.48
CA LEU A 14 8.99 0.74 0.67
C LEU A 14 8.64 0.73 2.16
N TYR A 15 7.48 1.27 2.49
CA TYR A 15 6.96 1.30 3.85
C TYR A 15 5.61 0.59 3.89
N THR A 16 5.42 -0.34 4.84
CA THR A 16 4.17 -1.10 5.01
C THR A 16 3.47 -0.68 6.28
N GLY A 17 2.17 -0.46 6.20
CA GLY A 17 1.35 -0.11 7.35
C GLY A 17 -0.09 -0.59 7.20
N TRP A 18 -0.92 -0.31 8.21
CA TRP A 18 -2.37 -0.56 8.14
C TRP A 18 -3.12 0.64 8.69
N THR A 19 -4.36 0.82 8.26
CA THR A 19 -5.18 1.94 8.70
C THR A 19 -6.67 1.66 8.47
N VAL A 20 -7.53 2.40 9.14
CA VAL A 20 -8.98 2.37 8.89
C VAL A 20 -9.40 3.43 7.86
N ASN A 21 -8.54 4.38 7.55
CA ASN A 21 -8.81 5.44 6.57
C ASN A 21 -7.58 5.68 5.72
N LEU A 22 -7.54 5.06 4.53
CA LEU A 22 -6.34 5.05 3.68
C LEU A 22 -6.00 6.45 3.17
N ASP A 23 -6.97 7.18 2.63
CA ASP A 23 -6.74 8.53 2.08
C ASP A 23 -6.18 9.47 3.13
N ASN A 24 -6.79 9.47 4.31
CA ASN A 24 -6.32 10.32 5.40
C ASN A 24 -4.92 9.93 5.86
N ARG A 25 -4.65 8.63 5.96
CA ARG A 25 -3.34 8.13 6.41
C ARG A 25 -2.22 8.56 5.46
N ILE A 26 -2.46 8.53 4.15
CA ILE A 26 -1.47 8.98 3.16
C ILE A 26 -1.18 10.47 3.35
N LYS A 27 -2.21 11.28 3.58
CA LYS A 27 -2.04 12.71 3.88
C LYS A 27 -1.23 12.93 5.15
N VAL A 28 -1.49 12.16 6.20
CA VAL A 28 -0.75 12.25 7.46
C VAL A 28 0.73 11.89 7.26
N HIS A 29 1.02 10.86 6.46
CA HIS A 29 2.40 10.52 6.09
C HIS A 29 3.09 11.70 5.38
N ASN A 30 2.43 12.27 4.36
CA ASN A 30 3.01 13.36 3.58
C ASN A 30 3.13 14.67 4.36
N ASN A 31 2.40 14.79 5.47
CA ASN A 31 2.56 15.91 6.40
C ASN A 31 3.67 15.67 7.43
N GLY A 32 4.36 14.53 7.34
CA GLY A 32 5.45 14.19 8.24
C GLY A 32 5.05 13.76 9.63
N LYS A 33 3.79 13.33 9.81
CA LYS A 33 3.22 13.05 11.14
C LYS A 33 2.88 11.59 11.41
N ALA A 34 3.09 10.69 10.46
CA ALA A 34 2.68 9.31 10.61
C ALA A 34 3.78 8.39 11.14
N SER A 35 4.99 8.49 10.63
CA SER A 35 6.10 7.66 11.10
C SER A 35 7.44 8.37 10.91
N LYS A 36 8.42 7.99 11.75
CA LYS A 36 9.78 8.52 11.61
C LYS A 36 10.41 8.11 10.29
N TYR A 37 10.14 6.88 9.84
CA TYR A 37 10.68 6.35 8.60
C TYR A 37 10.26 7.18 7.39
N THR A 38 8.94 7.39 7.23
CA THR A 38 8.42 8.13 6.08
C THR A 38 8.70 9.62 6.17
N ARG A 39 8.72 10.18 7.37
CA ARG A 39 8.99 11.60 7.57
C ARG A 39 10.32 12.04 6.98
N ALA A 40 11.34 11.19 7.02
CA ALA A 40 12.65 11.49 6.47
C ALA A 40 12.75 11.24 4.95
N ARG A 41 11.69 10.71 4.33
CA ARG A 41 11.71 10.22 2.94
C ARG A 41 10.50 10.69 2.11
N LEU A 42 10.00 11.87 2.43
CA LEU A 42 8.84 12.43 1.72
C LEU A 42 9.24 12.97 0.33
N PRO A 43 8.32 13.01 -0.61
CA PRO A 43 6.94 12.56 -0.51
C PRO A 43 6.80 11.05 -0.67
N VAL A 44 5.69 10.51 -0.16
CA VAL A 44 5.35 9.11 -0.33
C VAL A 44 4.14 8.97 -1.24
N LYS A 45 4.03 7.84 -1.93
CA LYS A 45 2.86 7.54 -2.77
C LYS A 45 2.40 6.11 -2.53
N LEU A 46 1.10 5.91 -2.64
CA LEU A 46 0.50 4.58 -2.50
C LEU A 46 0.82 3.73 -3.73
N VAL A 47 1.40 2.54 -3.51
CA VAL A 47 1.71 1.62 -4.61
C VAL A 47 1.01 0.27 -4.48
N TYR A 48 0.42 -0.03 -3.31
CA TYR A 48 -0.27 -1.30 -3.07
C TYR A 48 -1.24 -1.16 -1.90
N SER A 49 -2.40 -1.81 -1.98
CA SER A 49 -3.32 -1.89 -0.85
C SER A 49 -4.17 -3.14 -0.89
N GLU A 50 -4.57 -3.63 0.28
CA GLU A 50 -5.51 -4.73 0.48
C GLU A 50 -6.56 -4.28 1.48
N VAL A 51 -7.78 -4.81 1.34
CA VAL A 51 -8.92 -4.47 2.20
C VAL A 51 -9.30 -5.66 3.05
N TYR A 52 -9.58 -5.40 4.33
CA TYR A 52 -10.05 -6.42 5.27
C TYR A 52 -11.22 -5.86 6.07
N GLU A 53 -12.17 -6.72 6.41
CA GLU A 53 -13.30 -6.31 7.26
C GLU A 53 -12.86 -6.14 8.71
N GLU A 54 -11.94 -6.98 9.17
CA GLU A 54 -11.51 -7.02 10.57
C GLU A 54 -10.09 -6.47 10.74
N LYS A 55 -9.91 -5.73 11.84
CA LYS A 55 -8.63 -5.17 12.24
C LYS A 55 -7.55 -6.24 12.43
N VAL A 56 -7.92 -7.36 13.07
CA VAL A 56 -6.97 -8.46 13.34
C VAL A 56 -6.39 -9.02 12.04
N SER A 57 -7.25 -9.20 11.03
CA SER A 57 -6.81 -9.71 9.72
C SER A 57 -5.84 -8.75 9.05
N ALA A 58 -6.12 -7.45 9.08
CA ALA A 58 -5.25 -6.42 8.53
C ALA A 58 -3.90 -6.39 9.24
N GLN A 59 -3.90 -6.43 10.58
CA GLN A 59 -2.67 -6.43 11.37
C GLN A 59 -1.81 -7.65 11.09
N ARG A 60 -2.44 -8.82 10.94
CA ARG A 60 -1.72 -10.07 10.61
C ARG A 60 -1.07 -9.96 9.23
N ARG A 61 -1.80 -9.43 8.27
CA ARG A 61 -1.28 -9.26 6.90
C ARG A 61 -0.14 -8.24 6.88
N GLU A 62 -0.27 -7.13 7.59
CA GLU A 62 0.80 -6.15 7.72
C GLU A 62 2.09 -6.83 8.21
N TRP A 63 1.98 -7.65 9.26
CA TRP A 63 3.12 -8.36 9.80
C TRP A 63 3.75 -9.28 8.74
N GLN A 64 2.92 -10.04 8.00
CA GLN A 64 3.39 -10.92 6.94
C GLN A 64 4.17 -10.16 5.87
N ILE A 65 3.61 -9.05 5.41
CA ILE A 65 4.25 -8.24 4.36
C ILE A 65 5.56 -7.63 4.86
N LYS A 66 5.61 -7.22 6.11
CA LYS A 66 6.85 -6.68 6.71
C LYS A 66 7.97 -7.72 6.75
N GLN A 67 7.65 -9.00 6.77
CA GLN A 67 8.65 -10.09 6.73
C GLN A 67 9.15 -10.39 5.33
N MET A 68 8.48 -9.88 4.30
CA MET A 68 8.86 -10.13 2.91
C MET A 68 10.13 -9.37 2.54
N SER A 69 10.91 -9.95 1.62
CA SER A 69 12.03 -9.25 1.00
C SER A 69 11.50 -8.11 0.11
N ARG A 70 12.38 -7.18 -0.26
CA ARG A 70 12.03 -6.12 -1.20
C ARG A 70 11.48 -6.71 -2.51
N GLN A 71 12.12 -7.75 -3.05
CA GLN A 71 11.69 -8.39 -4.29
C GLN A 71 10.29 -8.98 -4.19
N GLU A 72 9.96 -9.59 -3.06
CA GLU A 72 8.63 -10.15 -2.83
C GLU A 72 7.57 -9.04 -2.78
N LYS A 73 7.87 -7.92 -2.12
CA LYS A 73 6.99 -6.76 -2.09
C LYS A 73 6.77 -6.18 -3.48
N LEU A 74 7.83 -6.08 -4.28
CA LEU A 74 7.74 -5.60 -5.66
C LEU A 74 6.87 -6.51 -6.52
N LYS A 75 6.91 -7.82 -6.31
CA LYS A 75 6.03 -8.77 -6.99
C LYS A 75 4.57 -8.56 -6.64
N LEU A 76 4.26 -8.30 -5.37
CA LEU A 76 2.89 -7.96 -4.94
C LEU A 76 2.39 -6.71 -5.66
N ILE A 77 3.20 -5.67 -5.67
CA ILE A 77 2.86 -4.39 -6.32
C ILE A 77 2.60 -4.61 -7.81
N GLU A 78 3.48 -5.36 -8.47
CA GLU A 78 3.36 -5.66 -9.90
C GLU A 78 2.09 -6.46 -10.20
N SER A 79 1.76 -7.45 -9.37
CA SER A 79 0.56 -8.27 -9.53
C SER A 79 -0.71 -7.42 -9.47
N GLN A 80 -0.79 -6.47 -8.55
CA GLN A 80 -1.94 -5.59 -8.42
C GLN A 80 -2.07 -4.67 -9.63
N LYS A 81 -0.97 -4.11 -10.13
CA LYS A 81 -0.97 -3.27 -11.33
C LYS A 81 -1.49 -4.02 -12.55
N LYS A 82 -1.09 -5.28 -12.73
CA LYS A 82 -1.55 -6.12 -13.84
C LYS A 82 -3.04 -6.38 -13.74
N LEU A 83 -3.56 -6.69 -12.55
CA LEU A 83 -4.98 -6.89 -12.33
C LEU A 83 -5.78 -5.63 -12.64
N ASP A 84 -5.31 -4.47 -12.21
CA ASP A 84 -5.96 -3.20 -12.48
C ASP A 84 -6.03 -2.93 -13.99
N GLN A 85 -4.96 -3.20 -14.73
CA GLN A 85 -4.93 -3.04 -16.19
C GLN A 85 -5.90 -3.99 -16.88
N ILE A 86 -5.95 -5.25 -16.48
CA ILE A 86 -6.87 -6.25 -17.04
C ILE A 86 -8.32 -5.80 -16.79
N THR A 87 -8.62 -5.32 -15.59
CA THR A 87 -9.94 -4.82 -15.24
C THR A 87 -10.33 -3.64 -16.13
N LYS A 88 -9.43 -2.69 -16.37
CA LYS A 88 -9.67 -1.55 -17.26
C LYS A 88 -9.95 -2.01 -18.69
N ILE A 89 -9.18 -2.96 -19.20
CA ILE A 89 -9.38 -3.50 -20.55
C ILE A 89 -10.76 -4.17 -20.66
N ARG A 90 -11.14 -4.96 -19.68
CA ARG A 90 -12.46 -5.61 -19.64
C ARG A 90 -13.60 -4.59 -19.66
N TYR A 91 -13.45 -3.51 -18.90
CA TYR A 91 -14.45 -2.43 -18.89
C TYR A 91 -14.58 -1.77 -20.25
N SER A 92 -13.46 -1.56 -20.94
CA SER A 92 -13.46 -0.97 -22.28
C SER A 92 -14.08 -1.87 -23.32
N LEU A 93 -13.84 -3.17 -23.22
CA LEU A 93 -14.35 -4.18 -24.19
C LEU A 93 -15.80 -4.60 -23.90
N GLY A 94 -16.27 -4.42 -22.68
CA GLY A 94 -17.62 -4.78 -22.27
C GLY A 94 -18.70 -3.82 -22.66
N ARG A 95 -18.34 -2.77 -23.36
CA ARG A 95 -19.26 -1.75 -23.87
C ARG A 95 -19.45 -1.95 -25.37
#